data_e60622515862fb5f94004bceed63a18f
#
_entry.id   e60622515862fb5f94004bceed63a18f
#
_cell.length_a   1.000
_cell.length_b   1.000
_cell.length_c   1.000
_cell.angle_alpha   90.00
_cell.angle_beta   90.00
_cell.angle_gamma   90.00
#
_symmetry.space_group_name_H-M   'P 1'
#
loop_
_entity.id
_entity.type
_entity.pdbx_description
1 polymer ?
#
loop_
_entity_poly.entity_id
_entity_poly.type
_entity_poly.pdbx_seq_one_letter_code
_entity_poly.pdbx_strand_id
1 'polypeptide(L)'
;MSGAAHTGYMGFVGVSTGSSSIMSIFPRWADALDLPTRTLIGHDLPVDATPAQYIALVEQIRDDPQHLGALVTTHKMGLFDAAGAMFDEFDEFATLCGEVSSISKRDGHLVGTAKDPITAGLALAEFLPATHFADTGADAAIPG
;
A
#
# COMPACT_ATOMS: atom_id res chain seq x y z
N MET A 1 29.96 8.22 14.72
CA MET A 1 28.55 7.90 14.57
C MET A 1 28.26 7.81 13.08
N SER A 2 28.17 6.60 12.59
CA SER A 2 27.84 6.36 11.20
C SER A 2 26.33 6.53 11.05
N GLY A 3 25.90 7.70 10.60
CA GLY A 3 24.56 7.83 10.05
C GLY A 3 24.52 6.97 8.81
N ALA A 4 23.81 5.85 8.86
CA ALA A 4 23.52 5.08 7.66
C ALA A 4 22.93 6.07 6.65
N ALA A 5 23.61 6.25 5.51
CA ALA A 5 23.07 7.05 4.44
C ALA A 5 21.75 6.38 4.05
N HIS A 6 20.64 7.07 4.29
CA HIS A 6 19.32 6.60 3.87
C HIS A 6 19.33 6.57 2.34
N THR A 7 19.60 5.40 1.78
CA THR A 7 19.65 5.18 0.33
C THR A 7 18.33 4.56 -0.11
N GLY A 8 17.70 5.16 -1.12
CA GLY A 8 16.47 4.69 -1.69
C GLY A 8 15.24 5.52 -1.28
N TYR A 9 14.10 5.11 -1.79
CA TYR A 9 12.83 5.80 -1.59
C TYR A 9 11.65 4.81 -1.58
N MET A 10 10.57 5.23 -0.93
CA MET A 10 9.26 4.57 -1.03
C MET A 10 8.43 5.26 -2.10
N GLY A 11 7.66 4.48 -2.86
CA GLY A 11 6.66 4.99 -3.78
C GLY A 11 5.33 5.27 -3.10
N PHE A 12 4.57 6.20 -3.67
CA PHE A 12 3.17 6.42 -3.33
C PHE A 12 2.35 6.47 -4.61
N VAL A 13 1.55 5.44 -4.85
CA VAL A 13 0.76 5.27 -6.08
C VAL A 13 -0.63 5.82 -5.88
N GLY A 14 -1.00 6.78 -6.71
CA GLY A 14 -2.31 7.44 -6.65
C GLY A 14 -2.61 8.25 -7.90
N VAL A 15 -3.65 9.08 -7.86
CA VAL A 15 -4.07 9.93 -8.99
C VAL A 15 -3.42 11.31 -8.93
N SER A 16 -3.34 11.91 -7.74
CA SER A 16 -2.76 13.24 -7.50
C SER A 16 -1.99 13.22 -6.18
N THR A 17 -0.85 12.56 -6.19
CA THR A 17 -0.10 12.25 -4.97
C THR A 17 0.49 13.47 -4.28
N GLY A 18 0.89 14.49 -5.07
CA GLY A 18 1.58 15.66 -4.54
C GLY A 18 0.78 16.51 -3.54
N SER A 19 -0.55 16.42 -3.58
CA SER A 19 -1.44 17.12 -2.63
C SER A 19 -1.83 16.28 -1.41
N SER A 20 -1.41 15.03 -1.35
CA SER A 20 -1.75 14.12 -0.26
C SER A 20 -0.97 14.45 1.01
N SER A 21 -1.67 14.43 2.15
CA SER A 21 -1.06 14.63 3.47
C SER A 21 0.05 13.63 3.80
N ILE A 22 0.02 12.43 3.20
CA ILE A 22 1.05 11.41 3.42
C ILE A 22 2.45 11.91 3.03
N MET A 23 2.54 12.79 2.03
CA MET A 23 3.82 13.36 1.60
C MET A 23 4.53 14.13 2.72
N SER A 24 3.78 14.76 3.61
CA SER A 24 4.31 15.48 4.78
C SER A 24 4.39 14.62 6.05
N ILE A 25 3.56 13.58 6.15
CA ILE A 25 3.48 12.71 7.33
C ILE A 25 4.54 11.61 7.27
N PHE A 26 4.77 11.02 6.09
CA PHE A 26 5.68 9.89 5.93
C PHE A 26 7.10 10.13 6.47
N PRO A 27 7.77 11.28 6.22
CA PRO A 27 9.09 11.53 6.79
C PRO A 27 9.11 11.47 8.32
N ARG A 28 8.05 11.94 8.97
CA ARG A 28 7.90 11.89 10.43
C ARG A 28 7.71 10.48 10.95
N TRP A 29 6.94 9.66 10.24
CA TRP A 29 6.80 8.24 10.55
C TRP A 29 8.10 7.49 10.34
N ALA A 30 8.81 7.81 9.26
CA ALA A 30 10.11 7.21 8.96
C ALA A 30 11.13 7.48 10.08
N ASP A 31 11.14 8.70 10.65
CA ASP A 31 11.96 9.04 11.80
C ASP A 31 11.55 8.26 13.05
N ALA A 32 10.25 8.22 13.35
CA ALA A 32 9.74 7.57 14.56
C ALA A 32 9.93 6.05 14.54
N LEU A 33 9.92 5.44 13.36
CA LEU A 33 10.04 4.00 13.15
C LEU A 33 11.44 3.55 12.72
N ASP A 34 12.39 4.49 12.63
CA ASP A 34 13.76 4.24 12.14
C ASP A 34 13.78 3.50 10.79
N LEU A 35 12.95 3.96 9.85
CA LEU A 35 12.87 3.37 8.53
C LEU A 35 14.11 3.69 7.68
N PRO A 36 14.45 2.82 6.70
CA PRO A 36 15.66 3.00 5.87
C PRO A 36 15.61 4.22 4.95
N THR A 37 14.47 4.87 4.79
CA THR A 37 14.33 6.11 4.01
C THR A 37 13.28 7.04 4.58
N ARG A 38 13.46 8.34 4.38
CA ARG A 38 12.47 9.40 4.63
C ARG A 38 11.82 9.91 3.33
N THR A 39 12.30 9.41 2.19
CA THR A 39 11.87 9.89 0.88
C THR A 39 10.66 9.12 0.40
N LEU A 40 9.59 9.85 0.10
CA LEU A 40 8.38 9.32 -0.53
C LEU A 40 8.22 9.99 -1.90
N ILE A 41 8.13 9.20 -2.97
CA ILE A 41 7.98 9.69 -4.34
C ILE A 41 6.60 9.27 -4.87
N GLY A 42 5.84 10.25 -5.35
CA GLY A 42 4.54 10.02 -5.97
C GLY A 42 4.66 9.38 -7.35
N HIS A 43 3.80 8.40 -7.60
CA HIS A 43 3.56 7.81 -8.92
C HIS A 43 2.12 8.09 -9.28
N ASP A 44 1.91 9.13 -10.09
CA ASP A 44 0.57 9.54 -10.53
C ASP A 44 0.14 8.72 -11.74
N LEU A 45 -0.98 8.04 -11.60
CA LEU A 45 -1.67 7.35 -12.68
C LEU A 45 -3.07 7.94 -12.87
N PRO A 46 -3.58 8.05 -14.11
CA PRO A 46 -4.96 8.49 -14.32
C PRO A 46 -5.96 7.52 -13.70
N VAL A 47 -7.16 7.99 -13.35
CA VAL A 47 -8.22 7.16 -12.75
C VAL A 47 -8.54 5.94 -13.61
N ASP A 48 -8.48 6.11 -14.93
CA ASP A 48 -8.72 5.09 -15.96
C ASP A 48 -7.41 4.47 -16.47
N ALA A 49 -6.41 4.32 -15.61
CA ALA A 49 -5.12 3.73 -15.96
C ALA A 49 -5.29 2.37 -16.64
N THR A 50 -4.54 2.18 -17.71
CA THR A 50 -4.56 0.96 -18.51
C THR A 50 -3.74 -0.16 -17.84
N PRO A 51 -4.01 -1.44 -18.15
CA PRO A 51 -3.19 -2.56 -17.69
C PRO A 51 -1.68 -2.37 -17.96
N ALA A 52 -1.33 -1.81 -19.12
CA ALA A 52 0.06 -1.57 -19.49
C ALA A 52 0.74 -0.53 -18.56
N GLN A 53 0.01 0.48 -18.08
CA GLN A 53 0.54 1.45 -17.14
C GLN A 53 0.79 0.84 -15.75
N TYR A 54 -0.08 -0.05 -15.30
CA TYR A 54 0.15 -0.80 -14.05
C TYR A 54 1.35 -1.73 -14.16
N ILE A 55 1.48 -2.45 -15.25
CA ILE A 55 2.62 -3.35 -15.51
C ILE A 55 3.92 -2.53 -15.51
N ALA A 56 3.99 -1.43 -16.26
CA ALA A 56 5.16 -0.58 -16.32
C ALA A 56 5.56 0.00 -14.96
N LEU A 57 4.58 0.38 -14.13
CA LEU A 57 4.82 0.84 -12.77
C LEU A 57 5.43 -0.26 -11.89
N VAL A 58 4.88 -1.48 -11.94
CA VAL A 58 5.40 -2.60 -11.14
C VAL A 58 6.78 -3.02 -11.63
N GLU A 59 7.05 -2.98 -12.93
CA GLU A 59 8.40 -3.17 -13.48
C GLU A 59 9.39 -2.15 -12.92
N GLN A 60 9.02 -0.87 -12.90
CA GLN A 60 9.85 0.18 -12.33
C GLN A 60 10.14 -0.08 -10.84
N ILE A 61 9.12 -0.44 -10.05
CA ILE A 61 9.28 -0.77 -8.63
C ILE A 61 10.24 -1.95 -8.46
N ARG A 62 10.08 -3.00 -9.25
CA ARG A 62 10.89 -4.21 -9.18
C ARG A 62 12.34 -3.95 -9.57
N ASP A 63 12.57 -3.26 -10.68
CA ASP A 63 13.86 -3.19 -11.36
C ASP A 63 14.75 -2.04 -10.87
N ASP A 64 14.18 -0.99 -10.27
CA ASP A 64 14.96 0.10 -9.66
C ASP A 64 15.50 -0.34 -8.29
N PRO A 65 16.82 -0.47 -8.14
CA PRO A 65 17.43 -0.88 -6.86
C PRO A 65 17.23 0.13 -5.73
N GLN A 66 16.90 1.37 -6.04
CA GLN A 66 16.62 2.40 -5.03
C GLN A 66 15.15 2.42 -4.57
N HIS A 67 14.26 1.78 -5.33
CA HIS A 67 12.85 1.68 -4.96
C HIS A 67 12.65 0.58 -3.93
N LEU A 68 12.22 0.94 -2.72
CA LEU A 68 12.14 0.02 -1.57
C LEU A 68 10.77 -0.64 -1.41
N GLY A 69 9.76 -0.14 -2.08
CA GLY A 69 8.37 -0.58 -2.00
C GLY A 69 7.43 0.59 -2.18
N ALA A 70 6.13 0.38 -2.09
CA ALA A 70 5.15 1.44 -2.32
C ALA A 70 3.90 1.31 -1.43
N LEU A 71 3.30 2.46 -1.13
CA LEU A 71 1.91 2.58 -0.72
C LEU A 71 1.04 2.75 -1.96
N VAL A 72 -0.13 2.13 -1.98
CA VAL A 72 -1.09 2.24 -3.08
C VAL A 72 -2.43 2.72 -2.53
N THR A 73 -3.00 3.76 -3.14
CA THR A 73 -4.31 4.26 -2.77
C THR A 73 -5.36 3.93 -3.84
N THR A 74 -5.76 4.81 -4.69
CA THR A 74 -6.89 4.65 -5.63
C THR A 74 -6.80 3.40 -6.52
N HIS A 75 -5.61 2.95 -6.86
CA HIS A 75 -5.35 1.94 -7.89
C HIS A 75 -5.21 0.51 -7.38
N LYS A 76 -5.65 0.20 -6.17
CA LYS A 76 -5.42 -1.08 -5.48
C LYS A 76 -5.91 -2.29 -6.25
N MET A 77 -7.15 -2.26 -6.74
CA MET A 77 -7.77 -3.35 -7.49
C MET A 77 -7.20 -3.44 -8.90
N GLY A 78 -7.09 -2.31 -9.61
CA GLY A 78 -6.53 -2.28 -10.96
C GLY A 78 -5.09 -2.81 -11.03
N LEU A 79 -4.30 -2.50 -10.03
CA LEU A 79 -2.93 -3.00 -9.91
C LEU A 79 -2.90 -4.50 -9.65
N PHE A 80 -3.77 -5.01 -8.76
CA PHE A 80 -3.91 -6.45 -8.50
C PHE A 80 -4.30 -7.20 -9.77
N ASP A 81 -5.33 -6.72 -10.47
CA ASP A 81 -5.87 -7.38 -11.68
C ASP A 81 -4.86 -7.38 -12.84
N ALA A 82 -4.20 -6.23 -13.08
CA ALA A 82 -3.35 -6.07 -14.26
C ALA A 82 -1.92 -6.58 -14.06
N ALA A 83 -1.37 -6.42 -12.87
CA ALA A 83 0.04 -6.71 -12.58
C ALA A 83 0.25 -7.80 -11.51
N GLY A 84 -0.81 -8.44 -11.04
CA GLY A 84 -0.73 -9.45 -9.98
C GLY A 84 0.23 -10.60 -10.27
N ALA A 85 0.33 -11.02 -11.52
CA ALA A 85 1.24 -12.08 -11.93
C ALA A 85 2.74 -11.73 -11.78
N MET A 86 3.06 -10.46 -11.53
CA MET A 86 4.44 -9.99 -11.34
C MET A 86 4.89 -10.04 -9.88
N PHE A 87 3.96 -10.31 -8.96
CA PHE A 87 4.26 -10.48 -7.53
C PHE A 87 4.65 -11.92 -7.23
N ASP A 88 5.58 -12.09 -6.32
CA ASP A 88 6.02 -13.40 -5.86
C ASP A 88 5.06 -13.95 -4.80
N GLU A 89 4.43 -13.05 -4.02
CA GLU A 89 3.57 -13.43 -2.91
C GLU A 89 2.49 -12.37 -2.65
N PHE A 90 1.31 -12.83 -2.20
CA PHE A 90 0.24 -12.00 -1.65
C PHE A 90 -0.11 -12.46 -0.24
N ASP A 91 -0.48 -11.52 0.64
CA ASP A 91 -1.07 -11.89 1.90
C ASP A 91 -2.53 -12.37 1.70
N GLU A 92 -3.09 -12.97 2.75
CA GLU A 92 -4.45 -13.50 2.73
C GLU A 92 -5.49 -12.45 2.34
N PHE A 93 -5.36 -11.22 2.86
CA PHE A 93 -6.31 -10.15 2.58
C PHE A 93 -6.18 -9.61 1.15
N ALA A 94 -4.99 -9.51 0.60
CA ALA A 94 -4.80 -9.13 -0.80
C ALA A 94 -5.48 -10.12 -1.74
N THR A 95 -5.32 -11.42 -1.47
CA THR A 95 -5.97 -12.48 -2.23
C THR A 95 -7.49 -12.45 -2.08
N LEU A 96 -7.98 -12.29 -0.85
CA LEU A 96 -9.42 -12.29 -0.55
C LEU A 96 -10.14 -11.08 -1.14
N CYS A 97 -9.53 -9.89 -1.04
CA CYS A 97 -10.13 -8.64 -1.51
C CYS A 97 -9.83 -8.33 -2.98
N GLY A 98 -8.87 -9.02 -3.60
CA GLY A 98 -8.43 -8.70 -4.96
C GLY A 98 -7.79 -7.31 -5.06
N GLU A 99 -7.01 -6.90 -4.04
CA GLU A 99 -6.40 -5.57 -4.00
C GLU A 99 -4.99 -5.58 -3.42
N VAL A 100 -4.20 -4.56 -3.77
CA VAL A 100 -2.89 -4.29 -3.18
C VAL A 100 -2.85 -2.87 -2.64
N SER A 101 -2.76 -2.71 -1.34
CA SER A 101 -2.59 -1.40 -0.69
C SER A 101 -1.14 -1.09 -0.30
N SER A 102 -0.29 -2.12 -0.23
CA SER A 102 1.12 -1.98 0.11
C SER A 102 1.96 -2.99 -0.67
N ILE A 103 3.06 -2.51 -1.22
CA ILE A 103 4.07 -3.31 -1.93
C ILE A 103 5.34 -3.29 -1.11
N SER A 104 5.84 -4.46 -0.72
CA SER A 104 7.15 -4.64 -0.13
C SER A 104 8.10 -5.26 -1.13
N LYS A 105 9.36 -4.81 -1.11
CA LYS A 105 10.42 -5.35 -1.97
C LYS A 105 11.61 -5.77 -1.11
N ARG A 106 12.00 -7.03 -1.23
CA ARG A 106 13.17 -7.60 -0.56
C ARG A 106 13.91 -8.53 -1.52
N ASP A 107 15.19 -8.28 -1.74
CA ASP A 107 16.05 -9.13 -2.59
C ASP A 107 15.44 -9.43 -3.98
N GLY A 108 14.78 -8.43 -4.59
CA GLY A 108 14.09 -8.57 -5.86
C GLY A 108 12.71 -9.20 -5.80
N HIS A 109 12.29 -9.76 -4.66
CA HIS A 109 10.94 -10.30 -4.46
C HIS A 109 9.93 -9.20 -4.15
N LEU A 110 8.79 -9.23 -4.84
CA LEU A 110 7.65 -8.34 -4.61
C LEU A 110 6.57 -9.07 -3.83
N VAL A 111 6.18 -8.48 -2.71
CA VAL A 111 5.07 -8.95 -1.87
C VAL A 111 3.98 -7.90 -1.84
N GLY A 112 2.78 -8.28 -2.29
CA GLY A 112 1.59 -7.45 -2.24
C GLY A 112 0.74 -7.74 -1.01
N THR A 113 0.31 -6.70 -0.30
CA THR A 113 -0.54 -6.86 0.89
C THR A 113 -1.71 -5.90 0.86
N ALA A 114 -2.84 -6.31 1.45
CA ALA A 114 -3.98 -5.44 1.70
C ALA A 114 -4.11 -5.14 3.19
N LYS A 115 -3.83 -3.89 3.58
CA LYS A 115 -3.82 -3.48 5.00
C LYS A 115 -5.14 -2.86 5.46
N ASP A 116 -5.96 -2.39 4.53
CA ASP A 116 -7.23 -1.73 4.85
C ASP A 116 -8.21 -2.60 5.64
N PRO A 117 -8.38 -3.91 5.34
CA PRO A 117 -9.24 -4.78 6.14
C PRO A 117 -8.80 -4.86 7.61
N ILE A 118 -7.49 -4.92 7.85
CA ILE A 118 -6.94 -4.97 9.21
C ILE A 118 -7.18 -3.65 9.94
N THR A 119 -6.86 -2.53 9.30
CA THR A 119 -7.00 -1.19 9.91
C THR A 119 -8.46 -0.81 10.13
N ALA A 120 -9.36 -1.18 9.21
CA ALA A 120 -10.79 -1.00 9.37
C ALA A 120 -11.34 -1.85 10.53
N GLY A 121 -10.91 -3.09 10.65
CA GLY A 121 -11.27 -3.98 11.76
C GLY A 121 -10.81 -3.42 13.11
N LEU A 122 -9.58 -2.94 13.20
CA LEU A 122 -9.04 -2.30 14.40
C LEU A 122 -9.83 -1.03 14.77
N ALA A 123 -10.15 -0.20 13.78
CA ALA A 123 -10.95 1.01 14.00
C ALA A 123 -12.38 0.68 14.52
N LEU A 124 -13.02 -0.34 13.94
CA LEU A 124 -14.32 -0.80 14.43
C LEU A 124 -14.26 -1.32 15.87
N ALA A 125 -13.21 -2.02 16.25
CA ALA A 125 -13.04 -2.56 17.59
C ALA A 125 -12.96 -1.48 18.68
N GLU A 126 -12.63 -0.24 18.33
CA GLU A 126 -12.66 0.89 19.27
C GLU A 126 -14.09 1.34 19.65
N PHE A 127 -15.08 1.02 18.81
CA PHE A 127 -16.46 1.45 18.99
C PHE A 127 -17.42 0.31 19.32
N LEU A 128 -17.12 -0.90 18.84
CA LEU A 128 -18.01 -2.05 18.93
C LEU A 128 -17.35 -3.18 19.73
N PRO A 129 -18.07 -3.78 20.69
CA PRO A 129 -17.59 -5.01 21.32
C PRO A 129 -17.47 -6.15 20.29
N ALA A 130 -16.55 -7.07 20.52
CA ALA A 130 -16.28 -8.19 19.62
C ALA A 130 -17.51 -9.05 19.30
N THR A 131 -18.49 -9.08 20.18
CA THR A 131 -19.74 -9.86 20.05
C THR A 131 -20.90 -9.05 19.43
N HIS A 132 -20.70 -7.76 19.09
CA HIS A 132 -21.78 -6.85 18.70
C HIS A 132 -22.71 -7.45 17.62
N PHE A 133 -22.14 -7.96 16.53
CA PHE A 133 -22.95 -8.49 15.42
C PHE A 133 -23.65 -9.81 15.78
N ALA A 134 -22.99 -10.64 16.58
CA ALA A 134 -23.59 -11.87 17.07
C ALA A 134 -24.74 -11.60 18.02
N ASP A 135 -24.61 -10.62 18.93
CA ASP A 135 -25.60 -10.31 19.95
C ASP A 135 -26.79 -9.53 19.40
N THR A 136 -26.57 -8.68 18.41
CA THR A 136 -27.61 -7.80 17.85
C THR A 136 -28.25 -8.34 16.58
N GLY A 137 -27.62 -9.28 15.88
CA GLY A 137 -28.02 -9.70 14.55
C GLY A 137 -27.94 -8.60 13.48
N ALA A 138 -27.23 -7.52 13.77
CA ALA A 138 -27.05 -6.40 12.86
C ALA A 138 -25.97 -6.71 11.83
N ASP A 139 -26.10 -6.09 10.64
CA ASP A 139 -25.08 -6.12 9.58
C ASP A 139 -24.32 -4.81 9.55
N ALA A 140 -23.05 -4.86 9.12
CA ALA A 140 -22.27 -3.67 8.83
C ALA A 140 -22.17 -3.46 7.32
N ALA A 141 -22.56 -2.28 6.85
CA ALA A 141 -22.32 -1.83 5.49
C ALA A 141 -21.34 -0.65 5.51
N ILE A 142 -20.23 -0.77 4.81
CA ILE A 142 -19.30 0.33 4.60
C ILE A 142 -19.54 0.83 3.16
N PRO A 143 -20.12 2.03 3.00
CA PRO A 143 -20.30 2.60 1.67
C PRO A 143 -18.91 2.87 1.05
N GLY A 144 -18.70 2.39 -0.19
CA GLY A 144 -17.47 2.58 -0.95
C GLY A 144 -17.34 4.01 -1.50
#